data_4a406c22de852001e7f8a8c2c42c13f4
#
_entry.id   4a406c22de852001e7f8a8c2c42c13f4
#
_cell.length_a   1.000
_cell.length_b   1.000
_cell.length_c   1.000
_cell.angle_alpha   90.00
_cell.angle_beta   90.00
_cell.angle_gamma   90.00
#
_symmetry.space_group_name_H-M   'P 1'
#
loop_
_entity.id
_entity.type
_entity.pdbx_description
1 polymer ?
#
loop_
_entity_poly.entity_id
_entity_poly.type
_entity_poly.pdbx_seq_one_letter_code
_entity_poly.pdbx_strand_id
1 'polypeptide(L)'
;MRLIIFTNRDLASNVFLNHVLPHIAQYVVHIFVSDKVGKATTTATPKELKDLKFFEQTLPNDFIFPSIDAQTCPESTSPNTLINENNDGGKLLTFNNLSKYYQILIESLNNVRSTENLDKVKALQPDLVLSVRYGRIFGSEFLKIPKRGVINLHSGRLPQYRGVLPTFRALMNDDDVIYPTLHYIEDGTIDTGGMIGFAELKVEHDKSLLWHILHLYIASVDLVVNAIQHIAEGKKPLAHEQEDTNAAYFTFPTTEEFALFLEKTQRQIIDVEEYTTFLNRYK
;
A
#
# COMPACT_ATOMS: atom_id res chain seq x y z
N MET A 1 20.31 5.53 8.14
CA MET A 1 19.72 4.99 6.88
C MET A 1 18.77 6.03 6.31
N ARG A 2 18.76 6.22 5.00
CA ARG A 2 17.84 7.12 4.29
C ARG A 2 16.81 6.29 3.52
N LEU A 3 15.57 6.30 3.98
CA LEU A 3 14.46 5.54 3.39
C LEU A 3 13.57 6.48 2.57
N ILE A 4 13.23 6.07 1.35
CA ILE A 4 12.16 6.70 0.56
C ILE A 4 10.99 5.72 0.45
N ILE A 5 9.77 6.21 0.65
CA ILE A 5 8.55 5.42 0.44
C ILE A 5 7.92 5.85 -0.88
N PHE A 6 7.58 4.87 -1.71
CA PHE A 6 6.75 5.04 -2.90
C PHE A 6 5.40 4.37 -2.65
N THR A 7 4.33 5.13 -2.79
CA THR A 7 2.98 4.61 -2.55
C THR A 7 1.96 5.21 -3.53
N ASN A 8 0.68 4.91 -3.37
CA ASN A 8 -0.38 5.51 -4.17
C ASN A 8 -1.14 6.56 -3.35
N ARG A 9 -1.75 7.54 -4.02
CA ARG A 9 -2.62 8.51 -3.36
C ARG A 9 -4.01 7.89 -3.19
N ASP A 10 -4.14 6.96 -2.26
CA ASP A 10 -5.39 6.29 -1.94
C ASP A 10 -5.54 6.05 -0.43
N LEU A 11 -6.75 5.68 -0.02
CA LEU A 11 -7.09 5.46 1.39
C LEU A 11 -6.24 4.36 2.02
N ALA A 12 -6.06 3.23 1.34
CA ALA A 12 -5.29 2.11 1.88
C ALA A 12 -3.80 2.47 2.09
N SER A 13 -3.21 3.25 1.18
CA SER A 13 -1.86 3.79 1.35
C SER A 13 -1.78 4.77 2.52
N ASN A 14 -2.78 5.64 2.66
CA ASN A 14 -2.84 6.57 3.80
C ASN A 14 -2.94 5.81 5.13
N VAL A 15 -3.79 4.78 5.19
CA VAL A 15 -3.91 3.89 6.36
C VAL A 15 -2.57 3.24 6.69
N PHE A 16 -1.90 2.65 5.69
CA PHE A 16 -0.57 2.06 5.89
C PHE A 16 0.43 3.08 6.45
N LEU A 17 0.50 4.29 5.88
CA LEU A 17 1.41 5.33 6.37
C LEU A 17 1.12 5.73 7.82
N ASN A 18 -0.15 5.86 8.20
CA ASN A 18 -0.53 6.16 9.58
C ASN A 18 -0.02 5.11 10.58
N HIS A 19 -0.04 3.84 10.20
CA HIS A 19 0.38 2.75 11.07
C HIS A 19 1.88 2.48 11.04
N VAL A 20 2.57 2.73 9.92
CA VAL A 20 4.00 2.41 9.80
C VAL A 20 4.91 3.56 10.24
N LEU A 21 4.54 4.82 9.97
CA LEU A 21 5.39 5.98 10.27
C LEU A 21 5.73 6.14 11.75
N PRO A 22 4.86 5.84 12.74
CA PRO A 22 5.24 5.88 14.15
C PRO A 22 6.51 5.08 14.47
N HIS A 23 6.80 4.02 13.71
CA HIS A 23 7.91 3.10 13.96
C HIS A 23 9.15 3.38 13.13
N ILE A 24 9.03 4.05 11.96
CA ILE A 24 10.11 4.18 10.99
C ILE A 24 10.37 5.63 10.52
N ALA A 25 9.60 6.62 10.99
CA ALA A 25 9.70 8.00 10.50
C ALA A 25 11.12 8.57 10.61
N GLN A 26 11.91 8.16 11.61
CA GLN A 26 13.30 8.56 11.80
C GLN A 26 14.23 8.18 10.62
N TYR A 27 13.82 7.23 9.79
CA TYR A 27 14.55 6.83 8.59
C TYR A 27 14.02 7.50 7.32
N VAL A 28 12.74 7.92 7.32
CA VAL A 28 12.04 8.38 6.11
C VAL A 28 12.44 9.80 5.77
N VAL A 29 13.03 9.98 4.60
CA VAL A 29 13.46 11.30 4.11
C VAL A 29 12.48 11.90 3.10
N HIS A 30 11.63 11.08 2.47
CA HIS A 30 10.68 11.53 1.47
C HIS A 30 9.62 10.46 1.20
N ILE A 31 8.42 10.89 0.81
CA ILE A 31 7.35 10.00 0.36
C ILE A 31 6.86 10.47 -1.01
N PHE A 32 6.95 9.61 -2.01
CA PHE A 32 6.38 9.85 -3.33
C PHE A 32 5.07 9.09 -3.49
N VAL A 33 4.06 9.78 -4.03
CA VAL A 33 2.75 9.17 -4.30
C VAL A 33 2.46 9.17 -5.80
N SER A 34 1.90 8.07 -6.32
CA SER A 34 1.31 8.03 -7.65
C SER A 34 -0.19 8.35 -7.57
N ASP A 35 -0.69 9.11 -8.56
CA ASP A 35 -2.12 9.44 -8.65
C ASP A 35 -2.88 8.47 -9.57
N LYS A 36 -2.19 7.49 -10.16
CA LYS A 36 -2.74 6.54 -11.14
C LYS A 36 -2.26 5.12 -10.89
N VAL A 37 -3.18 4.19 -10.86
CA VAL A 37 -2.91 2.74 -10.83
C VAL A 37 -3.14 2.15 -12.22
N GLY A 38 -2.12 1.45 -12.74
CA GLY A 38 -2.21 0.66 -13.98
C GLY A 38 -2.29 1.48 -15.28
N LYS A 39 -2.36 0.75 -16.40
CA LYS A 39 -2.65 1.32 -17.73
C LYS A 39 -4.17 1.34 -17.93
N ALA A 40 -4.69 2.37 -18.63
CA ALA A 40 -6.05 2.34 -19.13
C ALA A 40 -6.23 1.09 -20.00
N THR A 41 -7.20 0.25 -19.67
CA THR A 41 -7.59 -0.89 -20.51
C THR A 41 -8.44 -0.38 -21.66
N THR A 42 -8.31 -1.00 -22.83
CA THR A 42 -9.14 -0.70 -24.03
C THR A 42 -10.58 -1.21 -23.89
N THR A 43 -10.85 -2.06 -22.91
CA THR A 43 -12.17 -2.60 -22.58
C THR A 43 -12.90 -1.70 -21.58
N ALA A 44 -14.23 -1.73 -21.60
CA ALA A 44 -15.04 -0.98 -20.63
C ALA A 44 -14.68 -1.41 -19.19
N THR A 45 -14.29 -0.46 -18.36
CA THR A 45 -13.94 -0.73 -16.95
C THR A 45 -15.17 -1.19 -16.19
N PRO A 46 -15.16 -2.35 -15.50
CA PRO A 46 -16.25 -2.81 -14.64
C PRO A 46 -16.71 -1.74 -13.65
N LYS A 47 -18.00 -1.77 -13.32
CA LYS A 47 -18.57 -0.83 -12.34
C LYS A 47 -17.88 -0.95 -10.98
N GLU A 48 -17.59 -2.17 -10.54
CA GLU A 48 -16.97 -2.51 -9.28
C GLU A 48 -15.57 -1.89 -9.15
N LEU A 49 -14.79 -1.86 -10.23
CA LEU A 49 -13.48 -1.18 -10.26
C LEU A 49 -13.64 0.35 -10.19
N LYS A 50 -14.70 0.90 -10.79
CA LYS A 50 -14.99 2.34 -10.68
C LYS A 50 -15.40 2.70 -9.26
N ASP A 51 -16.23 1.86 -8.64
CA ASP A 51 -16.67 2.04 -7.26
C ASP A 51 -15.47 1.93 -6.30
N LEU A 52 -14.62 0.90 -6.43
CA LEU A 52 -13.38 0.79 -5.65
C LEU A 52 -12.51 2.05 -5.80
N LYS A 53 -12.28 2.49 -7.02
CA LYS A 53 -11.50 3.70 -7.26
C LYS A 53 -12.15 4.94 -6.65
N PHE A 54 -13.46 5.05 -6.71
CA PHE A 54 -14.18 6.17 -6.11
C PHE A 54 -13.98 6.19 -4.59
N PHE A 55 -14.20 5.07 -3.90
CA PHE A 55 -14.09 4.99 -2.44
C PHE A 55 -12.66 4.97 -1.93
N GLU A 56 -11.70 4.42 -2.68
CA GLU A 56 -10.29 4.43 -2.29
C GLU A 56 -9.57 5.75 -2.63
N GLN A 57 -9.91 6.43 -3.72
CA GLN A 57 -9.16 7.57 -4.23
C GLN A 57 -9.98 8.86 -4.27
N THR A 58 -11.06 8.89 -5.07
CA THR A 58 -11.78 10.14 -5.36
C THR A 58 -12.44 10.70 -4.11
N LEU A 59 -13.25 9.92 -3.43
CA LEU A 59 -14.00 10.38 -2.25
C LEU A 59 -13.08 10.83 -1.11
N PRO A 60 -12.03 10.08 -0.72
CA PRO A 60 -11.10 10.54 0.31
C PRO A 60 -10.33 11.80 -0.10
N ASN A 61 -9.71 11.83 -1.27
CA ASN A 61 -8.78 12.88 -1.63
C ASN A 61 -9.43 14.19 -2.08
N ASP A 62 -10.59 14.10 -2.76
CA ASP A 62 -11.23 15.27 -3.36
C ASP A 62 -12.27 15.90 -2.42
N PHE A 63 -12.79 15.14 -1.45
CA PHE A 63 -13.89 15.60 -0.59
C PHE A 63 -13.59 15.49 0.91
N ILE A 64 -13.14 14.31 1.40
CA ILE A 64 -13.06 14.05 2.84
C ILE A 64 -11.82 14.68 3.44
N PHE A 65 -10.62 14.37 2.92
CA PHE A 65 -9.36 14.88 3.44
C PHE A 65 -9.26 16.40 3.39
N PRO A 66 -9.65 17.10 2.30
CA PRO A 66 -9.68 18.56 2.29
C PRO A 66 -10.59 19.16 3.36
N SER A 67 -11.75 18.54 3.61
CA SER A 67 -12.68 18.99 4.66
C SER A 67 -12.08 18.84 6.06
N ILE A 68 -11.35 17.74 6.32
CA ILE A 68 -10.66 17.50 7.59
C ILE A 68 -9.48 18.47 7.76
N ASP A 69 -8.67 18.64 6.71
CA ASP A 69 -7.51 19.54 6.71
C ASP A 69 -7.89 21.00 6.98
N ALA A 70 -9.06 21.43 6.49
CA ALA A 70 -9.60 22.76 6.74
C ALA A 70 -10.04 23.01 8.20
N GLN A 71 -10.37 21.93 8.94
CA GLN A 71 -10.84 21.99 10.33
C GLN A 71 -9.69 21.85 11.36
N THR A 72 -8.55 21.28 10.94
CA THR A 72 -7.41 21.09 11.84
C THR A 72 -6.53 22.34 11.87
N CYS A 73 -6.60 23.13 12.96
CA CYS A 73 -5.57 24.12 13.26
C CYS A 73 -4.23 23.42 13.57
N PRO A 74 -3.10 23.90 13.01
CA PRO A 74 -1.80 23.23 13.15
C PRO A 74 -1.23 23.17 14.59
N GLU A 75 -1.82 23.88 15.54
CA GLU A 75 -1.21 24.14 16.85
C GLU A 75 -1.59 23.17 17.99
N SER A 76 -2.46 22.19 17.78
CA SER A 76 -3.05 21.43 18.91
C SER A 76 -2.75 19.94 18.99
N THR A 77 -1.95 19.35 18.13
CA THR A 77 -1.63 17.90 18.21
C THR A 77 -0.23 17.66 18.77
N SER A 78 -0.17 17.42 20.08
CA SER A 78 1.04 16.90 20.73
C SER A 78 1.31 15.46 20.27
N PRO A 79 2.59 15.05 20.06
CA PRO A 79 2.98 13.70 19.63
C PRO A 79 2.39 12.55 20.45
N ASN A 80 2.19 12.79 21.74
CA ASN A 80 1.79 11.76 22.70
C ASN A 80 0.31 11.37 22.69
N THR A 81 -0.54 12.07 21.92
CA THR A 81 -1.99 11.77 21.89
C THR A 81 -2.39 10.79 20.77
N LEU A 82 -1.46 10.47 19.86
CA LEU A 82 -1.75 9.63 18.67
C LEU A 82 -1.33 8.17 18.83
N ILE A 83 -0.56 7.85 19.87
CA ILE A 83 -0.12 6.48 20.15
C ILE A 83 -0.91 5.95 21.34
N ASN A 84 -2.09 5.39 21.09
CA ASN A 84 -2.64 4.39 22.02
C ASN A 84 -2.00 3.05 21.64
N GLU A 85 -1.27 2.46 22.58
CA GLU A 85 -0.56 1.17 22.45
C GLU A 85 -1.48 -0.04 22.17
N ASN A 86 -2.78 0.17 22.09
CA ASN A 86 -3.76 -0.84 21.68
C ASN A 86 -4.13 -0.63 20.22
N ASN A 87 -3.75 -1.56 19.39
CA ASN A 87 -3.77 -1.66 17.92
C ASN A 87 -5.10 -1.34 17.19
N ASP A 88 -6.12 -0.73 17.81
CA ASP A 88 -7.45 -0.64 17.18
C ASP A 88 -8.19 0.71 17.35
N GLY A 89 -7.55 1.82 17.67
CA GLY A 89 -8.33 3.03 17.95
C GLY A 89 -7.67 4.41 17.82
N GLY A 90 -6.45 4.53 17.32
CA GLY A 90 -5.79 5.84 17.17
C GLY A 90 -6.41 6.69 16.05
N LYS A 91 -6.45 8.02 16.23
CA LYS A 91 -6.89 8.97 15.21
C LYS A 91 -5.95 8.92 14.00
N LEU A 92 -6.52 8.77 12.80
CA LEU A 92 -5.78 8.76 11.54
C LEU A 92 -5.60 10.19 11.02
N LEU A 93 -4.47 10.43 10.38
CA LEU A 93 -4.09 11.70 9.76
C LEU A 93 -4.23 11.61 8.23
N THR A 94 -4.69 12.69 7.61
CA THR A 94 -4.65 12.84 6.15
C THR A 94 -3.20 12.87 5.64
N PHE A 95 -2.98 12.77 4.32
CA PHE A 95 -1.64 12.93 3.75
C PHE A 95 -0.99 14.28 4.12
N ASN A 96 -1.75 15.36 4.10
CA ASN A 96 -1.25 16.68 4.46
C ASN A 96 -0.87 16.77 5.94
N ASN A 97 -1.70 16.20 6.81
CA ASN A 97 -1.44 16.20 8.24
C ASN A 97 -0.30 15.25 8.62
N LEU A 98 -0.14 14.09 7.96
CA LEU A 98 1.04 13.24 8.09
C LEU A 98 2.32 13.98 7.69
N SER A 99 2.30 14.69 6.54
CA SER A 99 3.44 15.47 6.07
C SER A 99 3.86 16.54 7.07
N LYS A 100 2.90 17.29 7.61
CA LYS A 100 3.15 18.33 8.62
C LYS A 100 3.66 17.73 9.94
N TYR A 101 3.01 16.66 10.41
CA TYR A 101 3.30 16.06 11.71
C TYR A 101 4.71 15.44 11.76
N TYR A 102 5.07 14.65 10.75
CA TYR A 102 6.39 14.02 10.67
C TYR A 102 7.45 14.90 10.02
N GLN A 103 7.09 16.07 9.49
CA GLN A 103 7.97 16.94 8.70
C GLN A 103 8.62 16.23 7.52
N ILE A 104 7.88 15.31 6.90
CA ILE A 104 8.28 14.54 5.73
C ILE A 104 7.49 15.06 4.51
N LEU A 105 8.19 15.46 3.46
CA LEU A 105 7.52 15.89 2.23
C LEU A 105 6.83 14.70 1.55
N ILE A 106 5.52 14.88 1.27
CA ILE A 106 4.69 13.93 0.51
C ILE A 106 4.27 14.61 -0.79
N GLU A 107 4.79 14.15 -1.92
CA GLU A 107 4.52 14.76 -3.23
C GLU A 107 4.25 13.74 -4.33
N SER A 108 3.56 14.19 -5.40
CA SER A 108 3.23 13.33 -6.54
C SER A 108 4.44 13.06 -7.43
N LEU A 109 4.65 11.77 -7.79
CA LEU A 109 5.61 11.35 -8.79
C LEU A 109 5.00 10.23 -9.65
N ASN A 110 4.56 10.59 -10.86
CA ASN A 110 3.82 9.67 -11.75
C ASN A 110 4.67 9.03 -12.85
N ASN A 111 5.86 9.57 -13.14
CA ASN A 111 6.77 9.04 -14.15
C ASN A 111 8.16 8.77 -13.53
N VAL A 112 8.28 7.64 -12.85
CA VAL A 112 9.52 7.23 -12.17
C VAL A 112 10.69 6.92 -13.13
N ARG A 113 10.44 6.88 -14.45
CA ARG A 113 11.45 6.55 -15.46
C ARG A 113 12.01 7.78 -16.21
N SER A 114 11.46 8.97 -16.02
CA SER A 114 12.02 10.18 -16.64
C SER A 114 13.35 10.55 -16.00
N THR A 115 14.26 11.09 -16.78
CA THR A 115 15.58 11.54 -16.31
C THR A 115 15.45 12.51 -15.15
N GLU A 116 14.56 13.49 -15.25
CA GLU A 116 14.27 14.47 -14.21
C GLU A 116 13.92 13.81 -12.87
N ASN A 117 12.98 12.84 -12.90
CA ASN A 117 12.54 12.16 -11.68
C ASN A 117 13.59 11.18 -11.14
N LEU A 118 14.37 10.54 -12.02
CA LEU A 118 15.51 9.73 -11.59
C LEU A 118 16.55 10.59 -10.87
N ASP A 119 16.87 11.76 -11.41
CA ASP A 119 17.82 12.68 -10.79
C ASP A 119 17.30 13.28 -9.49
N LYS A 120 16.00 13.56 -9.40
CA LYS A 120 15.33 13.94 -8.15
C LYS A 120 15.51 12.87 -7.06
N VAL A 121 15.26 11.60 -7.38
CA VAL A 121 15.43 10.49 -6.43
C VAL A 121 16.92 10.29 -6.08
N LYS A 122 17.83 10.37 -7.05
CA LYS A 122 19.29 10.29 -6.81
C LYS A 122 19.78 11.39 -5.86
N ALA A 123 19.29 12.62 -6.01
CA ALA A 123 19.64 13.74 -5.15
C ALA A 123 19.28 13.49 -3.67
N LEU A 124 18.27 12.70 -3.41
CA LEU A 124 17.88 12.29 -2.05
C LEU A 124 18.81 11.21 -1.46
N GLN A 125 19.69 10.61 -2.26
CA GLN A 125 20.68 9.59 -1.82
C GLN A 125 20.05 8.48 -0.97
N PRO A 126 19.02 7.76 -1.45
CA PRO A 126 18.38 6.72 -0.66
C PRO A 126 19.32 5.54 -0.39
N ASP A 127 19.28 5.02 0.82
CA ASP A 127 19.84 3.72 1.13
C ASP A 127 18.86 2.60 0.74
N LEU A 128 17.55 2.81 1.02
CA LEU A 128 16.49 1.84 0.76
C LEU A 128 15.27 2.54 0.14
N VAL A 129 14.58 1.86 -0.73
CA VAL A 129 13.24 2.23 -1.19
C VAL A 129 12.23 1.19 -0.73
N LEU A 130 11.15 1.63 -0.09
CA LEU A 130 9.96 0.84 0.19
C LEU A 130 8.86 1.21 -0.81
N SER A 131 8.35 0.25 -1.53
CA SER A 131 7.20 0.37 -2.42
C SER A 131 5.98 -0.29 -1.78
N VAL A 132 4.87 0.41 -1.72
CA VAL A 132 3.57 -0.12 -1.24
C VAL A 132 2.48 0.43 -2.14
N ARG A 133 1.76 -0.40 -2.87
CA ARG A 133 0.71 0.02 -3.81
C ARG A 133 1.15 1.00 -4.92
N TYR A 134 2.41 1.25 -5.11
CA TYR A 134 2.87 2.20 -6.12
C TYR A 134 2.55 1.69 -7.53
N GLY A 135 1.62 2.37 -8.21
CA GLY A 135 1.02 1.92 -9.48
C GLY A 135 1.92 2.05 -10.71
N ARG A 136 3.26 2.11 -10.53
CA ARG A 136 4.25 2.26 -11.61
C ARG A 136 5.36 1.25 -11.47
N ILE A 137 5.85 0.74 -12.59
CA ILE A 137 6.96 -0.21 -12.63
C ILE A 137 8.28 0.55 -12.61
N PHE A 138 9.14 0.22 -11.67
CA PHE A 138 10.50 0.71 -11.61
C PHE A 138 11.33 0.14 -12.77
N GLY A 139 12.10 1.01 -13.43
CA GLY A 139 13.02 0.58 -14.49
C GLY A 139 14.39 0.22 -13.91
N SER A 140 15.23 -0.46 -14.71
CA SER A 140 16.58 -0.88 -14.30
C SER A 140 17.44 0.28 -13.79
N GLU A 141 17.33 1.47 -14.36
CA GLU A 141 18.09 2.65 -13.92
C GLU A 141 17.64 3.14 -12.53
N PHE A 142 16.34 3.00 -12.20
CA PHE A 142 15.83 3.33 -10.88
C PHE A 142 16.36 2.33 -9.82
N LEU A 143 16.33 1.04 -10.14
CA LEU A 143 16.71 -0.03 -9.22
C LEU A 143 18.19 0.04 -8.78
N LYS A 144 19.03 0.75 -9.54
CA LYS A 144 20.45 1.01 -9.21
C LYS A 144 20.66 2.18 -8.24
N ILE A 145 19.62 3.00 -7.97
CA ILE A 145 19.76 4.21 -7.15
C ILE A 145 19.90 3.88 -5.65
N PRO A 146 19.02 3.08 -5.02
CA PRO A 146 19.12 2.79 -3.60
C PRO A 146 20.21 1.76 -3.32
N LYS A 147 21.11 2.06 -2.37
CA LYS A 147 22.29 1.21 -2.05
C LYS A 147 21.89 -0.18 -1.54
N ARG A 148 20.75 -0.31 -0.91
CA ARG A 148 20.22 -1.54 -0.28
C ARG A 148 19.04 -2.12 -1.02
N GLY A 149 18.77 -1.60 -2.23
CA GLY A 149 17.72 -2.08 -3.14
C GLY A 149 16.34 -1.52 -2.86
N VAL A 150 15.38 -2.14 -3.50
CA VAL A 150 13.95 -1.81 -3.42
C VAL A 150 13.22 -3.02 -2.86
N ILE A 151 12.41 -2.80 -1.82
CA ILE A 151 11.46 -3.81 -1.30
C ILE A 151 10.04 -3.38 -1.58
N ASN A 152 9.16 -4.34 -1.83
CA ASN A 152 7.74 -4.09 -2.12
C ASN A 152 6.83 -4.91 -1.20
N LEU A 153 5.83 -4.25 -0.63
CA LEU A 153 4.73 -4.92 0.04
C LEU A 153 3.62 -5.18 -0.97
N HIS A 154 3.53 -6.43 -1.41
CA HIS A 154 2.48 -6.94 -2.28
C HIS A 154 1.29 -7.43 -1.47
N SER A 155 0.06 -7.15 -1.93
CA SER A 155 -1.17 -7.42 -1.17
C SER A 155 -1.72 -8.84 -1.32
N GLY A 156 -0.89 -9.82 -1.68
CA GLY A 156 -1.24 -11.22 -1.82
C GLY A 156 -0.08 -12.17 -1.58
N ARG A 157 -0.39 -13.45 -1.52
CA ARG A 157 0.59 -14.52 -1.35
C ARG A 157 1.35 -14.73 -2.65
N LEU A 158 2.66 -14.53 -2.63
CA LEU A 158 3.53 -14.90 -3.74
C LEU A 158 4.03 -16.34 -3.61
N PRO A 159 4.20 -17.06 -4.73
CA PRO A 159 3.97 -16.64 -6.13
C PRO A 159 2.54 -16.83 -6.65
N GLN A 160 1.59 -17.27 -5.81
CA GLN A 160 0.23 -17.68 -6.23
C GLN A 160 -0.61 -16.54 -6.77
N TYR A 161 -0.44 -15.32 -6.25
CA TYR A 161 -1.28 -14.16 -6.55
C TYR A 161 -0.45 -12.96 -7.02
N ARG A 162 0.41 -13.12 -8.05
CA ARG A 162 1.12 -12.00 -8.70
C ARG A 162 0.15 -11.08 -9.44
N GLY A 163 0.43 -9.79 -9.48
CA GLY A 163 -0.30 -8.82 -10.30
C GLY A 163 -1.35 -8.02 -9.54
N VAL A 164 -2.57 -7.90 -10.09
CA VAL A 164 -3.54 -6.89 -9.66
C VAL A 164 -4.64 -7.50 -8.78
N LEU A 165 -5.03 -6.77 -7.72
CA LEU A 165 -6.11 -7.14 -6.79
C LEU A 165 -5.99 -8.57 -6.22
N PRO A 166 -4.83 -8.98 -5.68
CA PRO A 166 -4.67 -10.33 -5.15
C PRO A 166 -5.63 -10.64 -4.00
N THR A 167 -6.02 -9.64 -3.19
CA THR A 167 -7.05 -9.77 -2.16
C THR A 167 -8.38 -10.28 -2.72
N PHE A 168 -8.80 -9.74 -3.86
CA PHE A 168 -9.99 -10.24 -4.58
C PHE A 168 -9.83 -11.72 -4.98
N ARG A 169 -8.64 -12.11 -5.46
CA ARG A 169 -8.35 -13.48 -5.90
C ARG A 169 -8.35 -14.46 -4.71
N ALA A 170 -7.76 -14.08 -3.59
CA ALA A 170 -7.76 -14.88 -2.38
C ALA A 170 -9.18 -15.12 -1.87
N LEU A 171 -10.00 -14.06 -1.75
CA LEU A 171 -11.40 -14.19 -1.34
C LEU A 171 -12.24 -15.02 -2.33
N MET A 172 -12.00 -14.88 -3.64
CA MET A 172 -12.68 -15.67 -4.67
C MET A 172 -12.32 -17.15 -4.61
N ASN A 173 -11.11 -17.49 -4.14
CA ASN A 173 -10.65 -18.86 -3.95
C ASN A 173 -11.02 -19.46 -2.59
N ASP A 174 -11.79 -18.74 -1.76
CA ASP A 174 -12.18 -19.14 -0.40
C ASP A 174 -10.98 -19.37 0.52
N ASP A 175 -9.91 -18.60 0.36
CA ASP A 175 -8.79 -18.63 1.29
C ASP A 175 -9.26 -18.13 2.67
N ASP A 176 -8.94 -18.84 3.74
CA ASP A 176 -9.26 -18.43 5.12
C ASP A 176 -8.35 -17.32 5.65
N VAL A 177 -7.19 -17.14 5.01
CA VAL A 177 -6.17 -16.17 5.39
C VAL A 177 -5.58 -15.52 4.13
N ILE A 178 -5.54 -14.18 4.13
CA ILE A 178 -4.81 -13.40 3.12
C ILE A 178 -3.38 -13.20 3.61
N TYR A 179 -2.39 -13.45 2.73
CA TYR A 179 -0.97 -13.34 3.04
C TYR A 179 -0.31 -12.24 2.22
N PRO A 180 -0.28 -10.97 2.70
CA PRO A 180 0.57 -9.95 2.08
C PRO A 180 2.04 -10.38 2.13
N THR A 181 2.77 -10.19 1.03
CA THR A 181 4.15 -10.61 0.89
C THR A 181 5.08 -9.40 0.80
N LEU A 182 6.09 -9.34 1.64
CA LEU A 182 7.21 -8.41 1.48
C LEU A 182 8.31 -9.12 0.67
N HIS A 183 8.73 -8.51 -0.45
CA HIS A 183 9.73 -9.09 -1.36
C HIS A 183 10.64 -8.01 -1.95
N TYR A 184 11.78 -8.41 -2.51
CA TYR A 184 12.65 -7.51 -3.27
C TYR A 184 12.08 -7.25 -4.66
N ILE A 185 12.36 -6.05 -5.20
CA ILE A 185 12.24 -5.77 -6.64
C ILE A 185 13.66 -5.77 -7.20
N GLU A 186 13.98 -6.80 -7.98
CA GLU A 186 15.33 -7.03 -8.50
C GLU A 186 15.49 -6.65 -9.97
N ASP A 187 14.36 -6.69 -10.71
CA ASP A 187 14.31 -6.34 -12.12
C ASP A 187 12.96 -5.70 -12.51
N GLY A 188 12.67 -5.63 -13.80
CA GLY A 188 11.41 -5.07 -14.32
C GLY A 188 10.24 -6.04 -14.39
N THR A 189 10.39 -7.28 -13.89
CA THR A 189 9.29 -8.24 -13.82
C THR A 189 8.40 -7.97 -12.61
N ILE A 190 7.12 -8.37 -12.71
CA ILE A 190 6.14 -8.01 -11.69
C ILE A 190 6.06 -9.12 -10.64
N ASP A 191 6.32 -8.76 -9.38
CA ASP A 191 6.13 -9.60 -8.19
C ASP A 191 6.91 -10.93 -8.23
N THR A 192 8.11 -10.95 -8.80
CA THR A 192 8.93 -12.17 -8.98
C THR A 192 10.17 -12.23 -8.09
N GLY A 193 10.56 -11.14 -7.44
CA GLY A 193 11.78 -11.07 -6.63
C GLY A 193 11.71 -11.89 -5.35
N GLY A 194 12.87 -12.09 -4.72
CA GLY A 194 13.01 -12.90 -3.52
C GLY A 194 12.13 -12.45 -2.36
N MET A 195 11.39 -13.37 -1.76
CA MET A 195 10.43 -13.13 -0.67
C MET A 195 11.14 -13.00 0.67
N ILE A 196 10.92 -11.89 1.39
CA ILE A 196 11.45 -11.62 2.73
C ILE A 196 10.55 -12.26 3.80
N GLY A 197 9.25 -12.21 3.60
CA GLY A 197 8.28 -12.78 4.56
C GLY A 197 6.84 -12.46 4.20
N PHE A 198 5.94 -12.96 5.04
CA PHE A 198 4.50 -12.80 4.92
C PHE A 198 3.92 -12.19 6.19
N ALA A 199 2.87 -11.39 6.05
CA ALA A 199 1.95 -11.12 7.12
C ALA A 199 0.67 -11.96 6.94
N GLU A 200 -0.19 -11.97 7.93
CA GLU A 200 -1.43 -12.74 7.93
C GLU A 200 -2.62 -11.83 8.26
N LEU A 201 -3.66 -11.88 7.44
CA LEU A 201 -4.97 -11.33 7.74
C LEU A 201 -6.00 -12.45 7.64
N LYS A 202 -6.63 -12.82 8.76
CA LYS A 202 -7.77 -13.73 8.74
C LYS A 202 -8.91 -13.13 7.94
N VAL A 203 -9.57 -13.94 7.14
CA VAL A 203 -10.73 -13.52 6.37
C VAL A 203 -11.96 -13.43 7.27
N GLU A 204 -12.54 -12.26 7.36
CA GLU A 204 -13.81 -12.02 8.05
C GLU A 204 -14.96 -12.19 7.05
N HIS A 205 -15.83 -13.19 7.28
CA HIS A 205 -16.83 -13.61 6.30
C HIS A 205 -17.94 -12.59 6.07
N ASP A 206 -18.23 -11.74 7.04
CA ASP A 206 -19.24 -10.68 6.99
C ASP A 206 -18.71 -9.33 6.44
N LYS A 207 -17.40 -9.25 6.12
CA LYS A 207 -16.74 -8.01 5.70
C LYS A 207 -16.61 -7.88 4.18
N SER A 208 -16.66 -6.62 3.71
CA SER A 208 -16.51 -6.28 2.30
C SER A 208 -15.09 -6.50 1.76
N LEU A 209 -14.94 -6.52 0.43
CA LEU A 209 -13.63 -6.55 -0.21
C LEU A 209 -12.78 -5.33 0.21
N LEU A 210 -13.37 -4.14 0.24
CA LEU A 210 -12.65 -2.92 0.63
C LEU A 210 -12.16 -2.99 2.08
N TRP A 211 -12.96 -3.55 2.99
CA TRP A 211 -12.53 -3.77 4.36
C TRP A 211 -11.25 -4.61 4.42
N HIS A 212 -11.20 -5.73 3.69
CA HIS A 212 -10.00 -6.59 3.64
C HIS A 212 -8.80 -5.88 3.03
N ILE A 213 -9.02 -5.07 1.97
CA ILE A 213 -7.95 -4.26 1.37
C ILE A 213 -7.35 -3.29 2.39
N LEU A 214 -8.17 -2.62 3.20
CA LEU A 214 -7.66 -1.67 4.20
C LEU A 214 -6.91 -2.38 5.34
N HIS A 215 -7.48 -3.47 5.85
CA HIS A 215 -6.97 -4.17 7.05
C HIS A 215 -5.71 -5.00 6.76
N LEU A 216 -5.51 -5.50 5.54
CA LEU A 216 -4.28 -6.23 5.21
C LEU A 216 -3.03 -5.34 5.34
N TYR A 217 -3.13 -4.02 5.07
CA TYR A 217 -2.01 -3.11 5.22
C TYR A 217 -1.71 -2.80 6.69
N ILE A 218 -2.74 -2.79 7.56
CA ILE A 218 -2.56 -2.70 9.01
C ILE A 218 -1.84 -3.96 9.51
N ALA A 219 -2.33 -5.14 9.13
CA ALA A 219 -1.73 -6.42 9.52
C ALA A 219 -0.28 -6.59 9.03
N SER A 220 0.14 -5.84 8.00
CA SER A 220 1.49 -5.94 7.42
C SER A 220 2.53 -5.05 8.09
N VAL A 221 2.15 -4.19 9.02
CA VAL A 221 3.04 -3.16 9.59
C VAL A 221 4.26 -3.79 10.26
N ASP A 222 4.07 -4.77 11.13
CA ASP A 222 5.17 -5.40 11.87
C ASP A 222 6.18 -6.08 10.94
N LEU A 223 5.70 -6.74 9.88
CA LEU A 223 6.58 -7.35 8.86
C LEU A 223 7.49 -6.29 8.23
N VAL A 224 6.92 -5.16 7.82
CA VAL A 224 7.66 -4.08 7.16
C VAL A 224 8.61 -3.38 8.14
N VAL A 225 8.15 -3.09 9.36
CA VAL A 225 8.97 -2.46 10.41
C VAL A 225 10.18 -3.31 10.75
N ASN A 226 9.98 -4.60 11.00
CA ASN A 226 11.07 -5.55 11.31
C ASN A 226 12.10 -5.62 10.17
N ALA A 227 11.65 -5.71 8.92
CA ALA A 227 12.56 -5.73 7.77
C ALA A 227 13.37 -4.43 7.66
N ILE A 228 12.74 -3.26 7.82
CA ILE A 228 13.41 -1.95 7.77
C ILE A 228 14.42 -1.80 8.91
N GLN A 229 14.10 -2.23 10.13
CA GLN A 229 15.00 -2.19 11.28
C GLN A 229 16.23 -3.08 11.06
N HIS A 230 16.06 -4.32 10.59
CA HIS A 230 17.16 -5.21 10.23
C HIS A 230 18.08 -4.59 9.16
N ILE A 231 17.48 -3.97 8.14
CA ILE A 231 18.25 -3.27 7.10
C ILE A 231 18.98 -2.06 7.69
N ALA A 232 18.36 -1.30 8.59
CA ALA A 232 19.00 -0.15 9.24
C ALA A 232 20.20 -0.55 10.10
N GLU A 233 20.16 -1.72 10.73
CA GLU A 233 21.28 -2.32 11.47
C GLU A 233 22.42 -2.85 10.56
N GLY A 234 22.28 -2.72 9.25
CA GLY A 234 23.29 -3.21 8.29
C GLY A 234 23.12 -4.67 7.90
N LYS A 235 22.08 -5.35 8.36
CA LYS A 235 21.76 -6.74 8.01
C LYS A 235 20.92 -6.76 6.72
N LYS A 236 21.19 -7.73 5.84
CA LYS A 236 20.30 -7.99 4.70
C LYS A 236 19.28 -9.04 5.14
N PRO A 237 17.95 -8.75 5.10
CA PRO A 237 16.96 -9.77 5.34
C PRO A 237 17.17 -10.98 4.43
N LEU A 238 17.04 -12.17 5.00
CA LEU A 238 17.06 -13.39 4.20
C LEU A 238 15.86 -13.37 3.25
N ALA A 239 16.10 -13.66 2.00
CA ALA A 239 15.07 -13.79 1.00
C ALA A 239 15.06 -15.18 0.39
N HIS A 240 13.88 -15.73 0.19
CA HIS A 240 13.66 -17.01 -0.46
C HIS A 240 13.23 -16.78 -1.89
N GLU A 241 13.83 -17.49 -2.84
CA GLU A 241 13.40 -17.48 -4.23
C GLU A 241 11.96 -18.02 -4.35
N GLN A 242 11.23 -17.49 -5.32
CA GLN A 242 9.88 -17.96 -5.59
C GLN A 242 9.94 -19.23 -6.45
N GLU A 243 9.29 -20.29 -6.00
CA GLU A 243 9.11 -21.50 -6.81
C GLU A 243 7.93 -21.30 -7.78
N ASP A 244 8.13 -21.54 -9.07
CA ASP A 244 7.10 -21.29 -10.09
C ASP A 244 6.00 -22.36 -10.18
N THR A 245 6.06 -23.43 -9.39
CA THR A 245 5.12 -24.56 -9.44
C THR A 245 3.65 -24.17 -9.25
N ASN A 246 3.36 -23.08 -8.51
CA ASN A 246 2.01 -22.57 -8.27
C ASN A 246 1.88 -21.07 -8.61
N ALA A 247 2.77 -20.55 -9.45
CA ALA A 247 2.77 -19.15 -9.81
C ALA A 247 1.60 -18.81 -10.74
N ALA A 248 0.87 -17.76 -10.41
CA ALA A 248 -0.18 -17.22 -11.26
C ALA A 248 -0.07 -15.69 -11.32
N TYR A 249 -0.34 -15.13 -12.50
CA TYR A 249 -0.36 -13.69 -12.73
C TYR A 249 -1.77 -13.23 -13.10
N PHE A 250 -2.27 -12.25 -12.39
CA PHE A 250 -3.61 -11.72 -12.57
C PHE A 250 -3.58 -10.26 -13.03
N THR A 251 -4.42 -9.97 -14.03
CA THR A 251 -4.75 -8.60 -14.44
C THR A 251 -5.98 -8.09 -13.67
N PHE A 252 -6.46 -6.89 -14.00
CA PHE A 252 -7.72 -6.40 -13.45
C PHE A 252 -8.86 -7.38 -13.70
N PRO A 253 -9.71 -7.66 -12.68
CA PRO A 253 -10.88 -8.52 -12.85
C PRO A 253 -11.84 -7.99 -13.91
N THR A 254 -12.48 -8.91 -14.64
CA THR A 254 -13.52 -8.60 -15.61
C THR A 254 -14.88 -8.43 -14.93
N THR A 255 -15.88 -7.97 -15.68
CA THR A 255 -17.28 -7.87 -15.20
C THR A 255 -17.81 -9.23 -14.79
N GLU A 256 -17.49 -10.28 -15.56
CA GLU A 256 -17.91 -11.67 -15.29
C GLU A 256 -17.25 -12.21 -14.02
N GLU A 257 -15.98 -11.89 -13.78
CA GLU A 257 -15.27 -12.30 -12.57
C GLU A 257 -15.86 -11.58 -11.32
N PHE A 258 -16.26 -10.31 -11.43
CA PHE A 258 -16.96 -9.65 -10.33
C PHE A 258 -18.35 -10.25 -10.08
N ALA A 259 -19.11 -10.58 -11.13
CA ALA A 259 -20.40 -11.25 -10.96
C ALA A 259 -20.24 -12.60 -10.25
N LEU A 260 -19.25 -13.40 -10.67
CA LEU A 260 -18.93 -14.67 -10.02
C LEU A 260 -18.46 -14.50 -8.56
N PHE A 261 -17.66 -13.46 -8.28
CA PHE A 261 -17.24 -13.11 -6.92
C PHE A 261 -18.43 -12.84 -6.02
N LEU A 262 -19.35 -11.99 -6.46
CA LEU A 262 -20.56 -11.63 -5.69
C LEU A 262 -21.45 -12.85 -5.46
N GLU A 263 -21.64 -13.70 -6.47
CA GLU A 263 -22.43 -14.94 -6.38
C GLU A 263 -21.80 -15.92 -5.40
N LYS A 264 -20.50 -16.20 -5.55
CA LYS A 264 -19.79 -17.22 -4.78
C LYS A 264 -19.57 -16.83 -3.34
N THR A 265 -19.12 -15.59 -3.10
CA THR A 265 -18.70 -15.16 -1.77
C THR A 265 -19.82 -14.51 -0.97
N GLN A 266 -20.89 -14.05 -1.62
CA GLN A 266 -21.98 -13.24 -1.05
C GLN A 266 -21.47 -11.94 -0.37
N ARG A 267 -20.22 -11.49 -0.70
CA ARG A 267 -19.58 -10.33 -0.13
C ARG A 267 -19.88 -9.08 -0.96
N GLN A 268 -20.07 -7.97 -0.29
CA GLN A 268 -20.07 -6.68 -0.96
C GLN A 268 -18.66 -6.29 -1.40
N ILE A 269 -18.54 -5.57 -2.50
CA ILE A 269 -17.28 -4.92 -2.89
C ILE A 269 -16.97 -3.80 -1.91
N ILE A 270 -17.99 -3.02 -1.56
CA ILE A 270 -17.93 -1.91 -0.61
C ILE A 270 -19.17 -1.99 0.25
N ASP A 271 -19.00 -2.01 1.57
CA ASP A 271 -20.04 -1.76 2.54
C ASP A 271 -19.91 -0.31 3.02
N VAL A 272 -20.94 0.49 2.80
CA VAL A 272 -20.93 1.94 3.09
C VAL A 272 -20.94 2.19 4.60
N GLU A 273 -21.54 1.32 5.40
CA GLU A 273 -21.55 1.44 6.86
C GLU A 273 -20.17 1.15 7.43
N GLU A 274 -19.51 0.06 6.99
CA GLU A 274 -18.11 -0.24 7.32
C GLU A 274 -17.18 0.92 6.93
N TYR A 275 -17.34 1.43 5.71
CA TYR A 275 -16.53 2.53 5.20
C TYR A 275 -16.72 3.81 6.03
N THR A 276 -17.95 4.16 6.35
CA THR A 276 -18.26 5.35 7.16
C THR A 276 -17.72 5.22 8.57
N THR A 277 -17.87 4.03 9.17
CA THR A 277 -17.33 3.71 10.49
C THR A 277 -15.80 3.82 10.48
N PHE A 278 -15.14 3.30 9.45
CA PHE A 278 -13.69 3.42 9.29
C PHE A 278 -13.24 4.88 9.20
N LEU A 279 -13.94 5.71 8.42
CA LEU A 279 -13.60 7.13 8.25
C LEU A 279 -13.77 7.97 9.52
N ASN A 280 -14.57 7.53 10.49
CA ASN A 280 -14.67 8.23 11.78
C ASN A 280 -13.33 8.28 12.53
N ARG A 281 -12.38 7.40 12.18
CA ARG A 281 -11.00 7.44 12.71
C ARG A 281 -10.21 8.68 12.29
N TYR A 282 -10.67 9.44 11.29
CA TYR A 282 -10.04 10.71 10.87
C TYR A 282 -10.61 11.93 11.58
N LYS A 283 -11.71 11.79 12.34
CA LYS A 283 -12.40 12.89 13.07
C LYS A 283 -11.94 12.99 14.55
#